data_a429dff62c831b7eff305d68f4cacb4c
#
_entry.id   a429dff62c831b7eff305d68f4cacb4c
#
_cell.length_a   1.000
_cell.length_b   1.000
_cell.length_c   1.000
_cell.angle_alpha   90.00
_cell.angle_beta   90.00
_cell.angle_gamma   90.00
#
_symmetry.space_group_name_H-M   'P 1'
#
loop_
_entity.id
_entity.type
_entity.pdbx_description
1 polymer ?
#
loop_
_entity_poly.entity_id
_entity_poly.type
_entity_poly.pdbx_seq_one_letter_code
_entity_poly.pdbx_strand_id
1 'polypeptide(L)' 'MRIALGGLVLLLVVGCETQPTPTLVTQCTDPRPQVCTMEYAPVCADLVSGGKKQYASACNACADDAVSGYLNGECAQ' A
#
# COMPACT_ATOMS: atom_id res chain seq x y z
N MET A 1 -53.67 -11.77 -23.32
CA MET A 1 -53.12 -11.77 -23.05
C MET A 1 -52.22 -11.74 -22.54
N ARG A 2 -51.60 -11.72 -22.37
CA ARG A 2 -50.70 -11.82 -21.97
C ARG A 2 -49.68 -11.47 -21.69
N ILE A 3 -49.18 -11.34 -21.40
CA ILE A 3 -48.28 -11.14 -21.15
C ILE A 3 -47.34 -11.09 -20.78
N ALA A 4 -46.79 -10.99 -20.67
CA ALA A 4 -45.78 -11.01 -20.40
C ALA A 4 -44.97 -10.85 -19.94
N LEU A 5 -44.61 -10.83 -19.73
CA LEU A 5 -43.80 -10.78 -19.32
C LEU A 5 -42.82 -10.56 -19.06
N GLY A 6 -42.48 -10.30 -18.86
CA GLY A 6 -41.59 -10.05 -18.61
C GLY A 6 -40.72 -10.08 -18.27
N GLY A 7 -40.23 -10.32 -18.22
CA GLY A 7 -39.13 -10.59 -18.02
C GLY A 7 -38.30 -10.00 -17.50
N LEU A 8 -38.03 -9.90 -16.98
CA LEU A 8 -37.21 -9.38 -16.42
C LEU A 8 -36.12 -9.71 -16.19
N VAL A 9 -35.46 -9.72 -16.33
CA VAL A 9 -34.39 -10.02 -16.22
C VAL A 9 -33.54 -9.49 -15.62
N LEU A 10 -33.18 -9.47 -14.97
CA LEU A 10 -32.38 -9.02 -14.27
C LEU A 10 -31.23 -9.26 -14.31
N LEU A 11 -30.52 -8.99 -14.53
CA LEU A 11 -29.38 -9.18 -14.52
C LEU A 11 -28.64 -8.79 -13.67
N LEU A 12 -28.22 -9.14 -13.00
CA LEU A 12 -27.47 -8.87 -12.14
C LEU A 12 -26.30 -9.02 -12.36
N VAL A 13 -25.62 -8.53 -12.52
CA VAL A 13 -24.46 -8.62 -12.68
C VAL A 13 -23.74 -8.29 -11.75
N VAL A 14 -23.26 -8.75 -11.12
CA VAL A 14 -22.54 -8.53 -10.20
C VAL A 14 -21.31 -8.59 -10.45
N GLY A 15 -20.71 -7.96 -10.63
CA GLY A 15 -19.42 -7.99 -10.86
C GLY A 15 -18.61 -8.30 -9.94
N CYS A 16 -17.73 -8.85 -10.10
CA CYS A 16 -16.88 -9.16 -9.21
C CYS A 16 -15.94 -8.21 -9.28
N GLU A 17 -15.83 -7.39 -8.56
CA GLU A 17 -14.87 -6.55 -8.58
C GLU A 17 -13.77 -6.99 -8.00
N THR A 18 -12.76 -7.16 -8.48
CA THR A 18 -11.59 -7.53 -7.87
C THR A 18 -11.06 -6.35 -7.32
N GLN A 19 -11.08 -6.12 -6.17
CA GLN A 19 -10.43 -5.08 -5.62
C GLN A 19 -9.06 -5.38 -5.43
N PRO A 20 -8.12 -4.63 -5.74
CA PRO A 20 -6.71 -4.88 -5.52
C PRO A 20 -6.55 -4.93 -4.06
N THR A 21 -5.79 -5.81 -3.61
CA THR A 21 -5.47 -5.93 -2.26
C THR A 21 -4.82 -4.67 -1.84
N PRO A 22 -5.25 -4.02 -0.89
CA PRO A 22 -4.62 -2.81 -0.45
C PRO A 22 -3.30 -3.18 0.13
N THR A 23 -2.29 -2.54 -0.31
CA THR A 23 -1.00 -2.79 0.22
C THR A 23 -0.94 -1.92 1.39
N LEU A 24 -0.76 -2.46 2.54
CA LEU A 24 -0.70 -1.69 3.74
C LEU A 24 0.64 -1.09 3.93
N VAL A 25 0.72 0.21 3.84
CA VAL A 25 1.94 0.92 4.10
C VAL A 25 2.03 1.15 5.59
N THR A 26 3.16 0.83 6.16
CA THR A 26 3.39 1.09 7.58
C THR A 26 3.83 2.53 7.73
N GLN A 27 3.09 3.30 8.52
CA GLN A 27 3.42 4.69 8.71
C GLN A 27 4.54 4.87 9.70
N CYS A 28 5.43 5.79 9.42
CA CYS A 28 6.44 6.14 10.41
C CYS A 28 5.78 6.95 11.50
N THR A 29 6.18 6.73 12.72
CA THR A 29 5.57 7.43 13.85
C THR A 29 6.61 8.24 14.58
N ASP A 30 6.17 9.21 15.34
CA ASP A 30 7.07 10.00 16.14
C ASP A 30 7.07 9.47 17.56
N PRO A 31 8.18 9.55 18.25
CA PRO A 31 9.41 10.14 17.75
C PRO A 31 10.10 9.22 16.78
N ARG A 32 10.78 9.82 15.79
CA ARG A 32 11.50 9.02 14.81
C ARG A 32 12.71 8.39 15.44
N PRO A 33 13.10 7.21 14.97
CA PRO A 33 14.28 6.56 15.55
C PRO A 33 15.53 7.35 15.22
N GLN A 34 16.44 7.40 16.16
CA GLN A 34 17.67 8.11 15.95
C GLN A 34 18.84 7.16 15.76
N VAL A 35 18.70 5.95 16.22
CA VAL A 35 19.77 4.98 16.12
C VAL A 35 19.18 3.69 15.58
N CYS A 36 19.80 3.11 14.57
CA CYS A 36 19.33 1.86 14.00
C CYS A 36 20.43 0.82 14.10
N THR A 37 20.03 -0.42 14.32
CA THR A 37 21.00 -1.49 14.33
C THR A 37 21.39 -1.80 12.90
N MET A 38 22.49 -2.51 12.76
CA MET A 38 22.94 -2.82 11.46
C MET A 38 22.26 -4.04 10.99
N GLU A 39 21.09 -3.94 10.44
CA GLU A 39 20.47 -5.08 9.91
C GLU A 39 20.03 -4.74 8.53
N TYR A 40 20.04 -5.67 7.64
CA TYR A 40 19.65 -5.45 6.29
C TYR A 40 18.34 -6.15 6.03
N ALA A 41 17.27 -5.39 6.02
CA ALA A 41 15.94 -5.90 5.72
C ALA A 41 15.28 -4.80 4.90
N PRO A 42 15.58 -4.72 3.62
CA PRO A 42 15.22 -3.55 2.82
C PRO A 42 13.73 -3.25 2.77
N VAL A 43 13.41 -2.00 2.73
CA VAL A 43 12.05 -1.54 2.61
C VAL A 43 11.99 -0.50 1.50
N CYS A 44 10.83 -0.37 0.90
CA CYS A 44 10.63 0.67 -0.08
C CYS A 44 9.81 1.76 0.59
N ALA A 45 10.40 2.91 0.77
CA ALA A 45 9.77 3.99 1.52
C ALA A 45 9.04 4.96 0.62
N ASP A 46 7.96 5.53 1.14
CA ASP A 46 7.23 6.55 0.46
C ASP A 46 7.73 7.88 0.99
N LEU A 47 8.06 8.78 0.09
CA LEU A 47 8.55 10.08 0.50
C LEU A 47 7.40 11.08 0.60
N VAL A 48 7.47 11.97 1.57
CA VAL A 48 6.42 12.96 1.74
C VAL A 48 6.30 13.85 0.51
N SER A 49 7.37 14.01 -0.24
CA SER A 49 7.33 14.82 -1.44
C SER A 49 6.83 14.04 -2.64
N GLY A 50 6.56 12.77 -2.46
CA GLY A 50 6.16 11.91 -3.57
C GLY A 50 7.33 11.08 -4.01
N GLY A 51 7.05 9.96 -4.59
CA GLY A 51 8.11 9.08 -5.05
C GLY A 51 8.51 8.08 -3.97
N LYS A 52 9.45 7.24 -4.33
CA LYS A 52 9.87 6.16 -3.45
C LYS A 52 11.36 6.08 -3.38
N LYS A 53 11.85 5.53 -2.30
CA LYS A 53 13.27 5.37 -2.12
C LYS A 53 13.51 4.14 -1.29
N GLN A 54 14.49 3.34 -1.64
CA GLN A 54 14.77 2.13 -0.90
C GLN A 54 15.73 2.41 0.23
N TYR A 55 15.45 1.83 1.37
CA TYR A 55 16.31 1.96 2.54
C TYR A 55 16.71 0.58 3.01
N ALA A 56 17.78 0.50 3.73
CA ALA A 56 18.32 -0.78 4.18
C ALA A 56 17.44 -1.43 5.24
N SER A 57 16.64 -0.67 5.93
CA SER A 57 15.75 -1.22 6.95
C SER A 57 14.64 -0.22 7.25
N ALA A 58 13.61 -0.68 7.91
CA ALA A 58 12.51 0.18 8.30
C ALA A 58 12.99 1.28 9.24
N CYS A 59 13.90 0.94 10.13
CA CYS A 59 14.44 1.92 11.06
C CYS A 59 15.14 3.04 10.30
N ASN A 60 15.95 2.68 9.32
CA ASN A 60 16.66 3.68 8.53
C ASN A 60 15.69 4.54 7.73
N ALA A 61 14.62 3.94 7.22
CA ALA A 61 13.64 4.70 6.47
C ALA A 61 12.97 5.72 7.38
N CYS A 62 12.48 5.29 8.51
CA CYS A 62 11.75 6.19 9.39
C CYS A 62 12.63 7.16 10.13
N ALA A 63 13.93 6.94 10.12
CA ALA A 63 14.85 7.92 10.68
C ALA A 63 14.96 9.15 9.78
N ASP A 64 14.49 9.02 8.54
CA ASP A 64 14.56 10.12 7.61
C ASP A 64 13.22 10.86 7.66
N ASP A 65 13.25 12.13 7.99
CA ASP A 65 12.03 12.92 8.09
C ASP A 65 11.31 13.05 6.77
N ALA A 66 11.98 12.82 5.67
CA ALA A 66 11.36 12.90 4.36
C ALA A 66 10.50 11.67 4.05
N VAL A 67 10.52 10.67 4.89
CA VAL A 67 9.78 9.42 4.68
C VAL A 67 8.50 9.45 5.47
N SER A 68 7.38 9.14 4.82
CA SER A 68 6.11 9.07 5.51
C SER A 68 5.78 7.65 5.96
N GLY A 69 6.22 6.66 5.21
CA GLY A 69 5.94 5.28 5.55
C GLY A 69 6.70 4.35 4.64
N TYR A 70 6.47 3.07 4.76
CA TYR A 70 7.23 2.11 3.96
C TYR A 70 6.49 0.79 3.79
N LEU A 71 6.96 0.03 2.82
CA LEU A 71 6.53 -1.34 2.62
C LEU A 71 7.75 -2.20 2.72
N ASN A 72 7.58 -3.37 3.29
CA ASN A 72 8.70 -4.29 3.37
C ASN A 72 9.08 -4.78 1.99
N GLY A 73 10.34 -4.93 1.76
CA GLY A 73 10.84 -5.40 0.48
C GLY A 73 11.45 -4.28 -0.32
N GLU A 74 12.19 -4.66 -1.33
CA GLU A 74 12.83 -3.69 -2.19
C GLU A 74 11.80 -2.99 -3.03
N CYS A 75 12.12 -1.78 -3.46
CA CYS A 75 11.21 -1.07 -4.35
C CYS A 75 11.11 -1.81 -5.67
N ALA A 76 9.91 -1.85 -6.22
CA ALA A 76 9.74 -2.52 -7.50
C ALA A 76 10.43 -1.71 -8.58
N GLN A 77 10.95 -2.39 -9.56
CA GLN A 77 11.64 -1.71 -10.62
C GLN A 77 10.73 -1.29 -11.70
#